data_d22c95b165df705f96056145e3d49d1e
#
_entry.id   d22c95b165df705f96056145e3d49d1e
#
_cell.length_a   1.000
_cell.length_b   1.000
_cell.length_c   1.000
_cell.angle_alpha   90.00
_cell.angle_beta   90.00
_cell.angle_gamma   90.00
#
_symmetry.space_group_name_H-M   'P 1'
#
loop_
_entity.id
_entity.type
_entity.pdbx_description
1 polymer ?
#
loop_
_entity_poly.entity_id
_entity_poly.type
_entity_poly.pdbx_seq_one_letter_code
_entity_poly.pdbx_strand_id
1 'polypeptide(L)'
;MRVLSLFDGICCGHLALERAGIKIDSYDAYEIEKNAIKATETNFPDVIQHGDVTKEDFTKYKGKIDLIIGRSPCQGFSSSGKQLNFNDPRSKLFFEYVRAIKECQPKYFLLENVVMKKEWQDIISSYLGVEPIEINSSLVSAQNRRRLYWTNIPNVTLPEDKNITLKDILEDIKFPNPAAIRGRRLNKATIVGRRLDENGHRKDTDKTIPITQCLEVRATNTDKSNCLTTVDKDNVLTPLPIGRHPDAFKNNLPFRYYTTKEMCRLQTVPDDFLNMIPDSAARKALGNGWTVDVIAHILSFLPNEYKEDKTND
;
A
#
# COMPACT_ATOMS: atom_id res chain seq x y z
N MET A 1 -18.85 -16.13 -2.22
CA MET A 1 -18.88 -14.72 -2.75
C MET A 1 -18.20 -14.67 -4.10
N ARG A 2 -18.80 -14.03 -5.09
CA ARG A 2 -18.22 -13.82 -6.43
C ARG A 2 -17.60 -12.42 -6.47
N VAL A 3 -16.30 -12.36 -6.69
CA VAL A 3 -15.48 -11.14 -6.54
C VAL A 3 -14.93 -10.69 -7.87
N LEU A 4 -14.98 -9.40 -8.13
CA LEU A 4 -14.32 -8.73 -9.24
C LEU A 4 -13.29 -7.72 -8.66
N SER A 5 -12.01 -7.95 -8.94
CA SER A 5 -10.93 -7.10 -8.46
C SER A 5 -10.33 -6.28 -9.61
N LEU A 6 -10.33 -4.97 -9.47
CA LEU A 6 -9.80 -4.05 -10.48
C LEU A 6 -8.50 -3.42 -9.99
N PHE A 7 -7.48 -3.41 -10.86
CA PHE A 7 -6.12 -2.99 -10.50
C PHE A 7 -5.57 -3.83 -9.35
N ASP A 8 -5.73 -5.14 -9.48
CA ASP A 8 -5.59 -6.13 -8.41
C ASP A 8 -4.20 -6.15 -7.75
N GLY A 9 -3.16 -5.84 -8.51
CA GLY A 9 -1.78 -5.91 -8.03
C GLY A 9 -1.38 -7.36 -7.74
N ILE A 10 -0.88 -7.59 -6.52
CA ILE A 10 -0.45 -8.91 -6.04
C ILE A 10 -1.54 -9.69 -5.32
N CYS A 11 -2.79 -9.45 -5.65
CA CYS A 11 -3.96 -10.15 -5.11
C CYS A 11 -4.14 -10.05 -3.57
N CYS A 12 -3.80 -8.89 -2.99
CA CYS A 12 -4.03 -8.64 -1.57
C CYS A 12 -5.51 -8.72 -1.17
N GLY A 13 -6.44 -8.50 -2.12
CA GLY A 13 -7.87 -8.62 -1.89
C GLY A 13 -8.31 -10.04 -1.60
N HIS A 14 -7.79 -11.02 -2.33
CA HIS A 14 -8.06 -12.44 -2.09
C HIS A 14 -7.57 -12.87 -0.70
N LEU A 15 -6.30 -12.56 -0.38
CA LEU A 15 -5.73 -12.84 0.94
C LEU A 15 -6.53 -12.17 2.08
N ALA A 16 -7.07 -10.97 1.84
CA ALA A 16 -7.89 -10.27 2.83
C ALA A 16 -9.25 -10.95 3.04
N LEU A 17 -9.87 -11.46 1.98
CA LEU A 17 -11.11 -12.23 2.04
C LEU A 17 -10.93 -13.52 2.84
N GLU A 18 -9.85 -14.27 2.57
CA GLU A 18 -9.50 -15.48 3.35
C GLU A 18 -9.35 -15.15 4.84
N ARG A 19 -8.60 -14.09 5.18
CA ARG A 19 -8.42 -13.65 6.58
C ARG A 19 -9.71 -13.18 7.24
N ALA A 20 -10.64 -12.64 6.47
CA ALA A 20 -11.97 -12.26 6.96
C ALA A 20 -12.91 -13.45 7.11
N GLY A 21 -12.48 -14.67 6.71
CA GLY A 21 -13.28 -15.89 6.70
C GLY A 21 -14.41 -15.83 5.68
N ILE A 22 -14.22 -15.17 4.54
CA ILE A 22 -15.21 -15.05 3.48
C ILE A 22 -15.00 -16.18 2.47
N LYS A 23 -16.06 -16.97 2.23
CA LYS A 23 -16.06 -18.02 1.21
C LYS A 23 -16.03 -17.39 -0.18
N ILE A 24 -14.98 -17.69 -0.95
CA ILE A 24 -14.79 -17.21 -2.31
C ILE A 24 -15.30 -18.28 -3.28
N ASP A 25 -16.33 -17.95 -4.07
CA ASP A 25 -16.86 -18.84 -5.09
C ASP A 25 -16.17 -18.61 -6.45
N SER A 26 -15.78 -17.37 -6.75
CA SER A 26 -14.95 -17.00 -7.89
C SER A 26 -14.26 -15.67 -7.65
N TYR A 27 -13.07 -15.51 -8.22
CA TYR A 27 -12.30 -14.27 -8.15
C TYR A 27 -11.76 -13.93 -9.55
N ASP A 28 -12.30 -12.88 -10.13
CA ASP A 28 -11.92 -12.33 -11.43
C ASP A 28 -11.05 -11.09 -11.22
N ALA A 29 -9.81 -11.11 -11.72
CA ALA A 29 -8.82 -10.05 -11.49
C ALA A 29 -8.43 -9.34 -12.78
N TYR A 30 -8.29 -8.01 -12.71
CA TYR A 30 -7.78 -7.16 -13.78
C TYR A 30 -6.46 -6.53 -13.33
N GLU A 31 -5.37 -6.98 -13.93
CA GLU A 31 -4.00 -6.49 -13.70
C GLU A 31 -3.19 -6.61 -14.99
N ILE A 32 -2.26 -5.69 -15.23
CA ILE A 32 -1.41 -5.67 -16.42
C ILE A 32 0.09 -5.85 -16.11
N GLU A 33 0.48 -5.70 -14.86
CA GLU A 33 1.88 -5.84 -14.43
C GLU A 33 2.25 -7.33 -14.33
N LYS A 34 3.13 -7.78 -15.21
CA LYS A 34 3.50 -9.20 -15.36
C LYS A 34 3.98 -9.87 -14.06
N ASN A 35 4.76 -9.15 -13.24
CA ASN A 35 5.25 -9.72 -11.99
C ASN A 35 4.13 -9.83 -10.95
N ALA A 36 3.17 -8.90 -10.96
CA ALA A 36 2.01 -8.98 -10.08
C ALA A 36 1.12 -10.16 -10.48
N ILE A 37 0.83 -10.31 -11.77
CA ILE A 37 0.09 -11.47 -12.31
C ILE A 37 0.78 -12.78 -11.93
N LYS A 38 2.10 -12.89 -12.11
CA LYS A 38 2.86 -14.08 -11.73
C LYS A 38 2.75 -14.40 -10.24
N ALA A 39 2.79 -13.37 -9.37
CA ALA A 39 2.62 -13.56 -7.93
C ALA A 39 1.20 -14.07 -7.62
N THR A 40 0.18 -13.52 -8.26
CA THR A 40 -1.21 -13.97 -8.11
C THR A 40 -1.37 -15.44 -8.55
N GLU A 41 -0.96 -15.79 -9.77
CA GLU A 41 -1.07 -17.15 -10.31
C GLU A 41 -0.35 -18.19 -9.45
N THR A 42 0.74 -17.79 -8.79
CA THR A 42 1.50 -18.71 -7.92
C THR A 42 0.81 -18.90 -6.56
N ASN A 43 0.31 -17.83 -5.96
CA ASN A 43 -0.31 -17.90 -4.63
C ASN A 43 -1.78 -18.33 -4.68
N PHE A 44 -2.48 -17.99 -5.76
CA PHE A 44 -3.92 -18.20 -5.93
C PHE A 44 -4.22 -18.71 -7.36
N PRO A 45 -3.95 -19.99 -7.64
CA PRO A 45 -4.09 -20.56 -8.99
C PRO A 45 -5.54 -20.57 -9.53
N ASP A 46 -6.52 -20.43 -8.66
CA ASP A 46 -7.95 -20.38 -9.02
C ASP A 46 -8.41 -18.97 -9.43
N VAL A 47 -7.58 -17.95 -9.29
CA VAL A 47 -7.88 -16.57 -9.72
C VAL A 47 -7.82 -16.47 -11.24
N ILE A 48 -8.88 -15.90 -11.83
CA ILE A 48 -8.97 -15.71 -13.27
C ILE A 48 -8.44 -14.32 -13.64
N GLN A 49 -7.31 -14.28 -14.37
CA GLN A 49 -6.70 -13.01 -14.82
C GLN A 49 -7.26 -12.59 -16.18
N HIS A 50 -7.71 -11.32 -16.28
CA HIS A 50 -8.31 -10.74 -17.50
C HIS A 50 -7.45 -9.65 -18.17
N GLY A 51 -6.42 -9.14 -17.48
CA GLY A 51 -5.49 -8.13 -18.01
C GLY A 51 -6.02 -6.70 -17.95
N ASP A 52 -6.19 -6.05 -19.09
CA ASP A 52 -6.49 -4.61 -19.18
C ASP A 52 -7.98 -4.30 -18.96
N VAL A 53 -8.29 -3.67 -17.84
CA VAL A 53 -9.64 -3.26 -17.42
C VAL A 53 -10.36 -2.36 -18.45
N THR A 54 -9.61 -1.58 -19.23
CA THR A 54 -10.18 -0.64 -20.21
C THR A 54 -10.79 -1.34 -21.43
N LYS A 55 -10.47 -2.61 -21.64
CA LYS A 55 -10.94 -3.42 -22.77
C LYS A 55 -12.13 -4.29 -22.42
N GLU A 56 -12.56 -4.26 -21.16
CA GLU A 56 -13.60 -5.18 -20.69
C GLU A 56 -15.02 -4.62 -20.92
N ASP A 57 -15.93 -5.52 -21.27
CA ASP A 57 -17.38 -5.30 -21.23
C ASP A 57 -17.94 -5.88 -19.93
N PHE A 58 -18.14 -5.02 -18.94
CA PHE A 58 -18.63 -5.44 -17.63
C PHE A 58 -20.11 -5.80 -17.61
N THR A 59 -20.86 -5.55 -18.67
CA THR A 59 -22.30 -5.91 -18.75
C THR A 59 -22.52 -7.42 -18.64
N LYS A 60 -21.56 -8.23 -19.07
CA LYS A 60 -21.56 -9.71 -18.93
C LYS A 60 -21.64 -10.17 -17.47
N TYR A 61 -21.19 -9.33 -16.53
CA TYR A 61 -21.19 -9.59 -15.08
C TYR A 61 -22.42 -9.07 -14.35
N LYS A 62 -23.36 -8.40 -15.07
CA LYS A 62 -24.54 -7.80 -14.45
C LYS A 62 -25.31 -8.80 -13.58
N GLY A 63 -25.48 -8.48 -12.29
CA GLY A 63 -26.16 -9.30 -11.31
C GLY A 63 -25.43 -10.59 -10.93
N LYS A 64 -24.19 -10.79 -11.40
CA LYS A 64 -23.39 -12.00 -11.12
C LYS A 64 -22.29 -11.77 -10.11
N ILE A 65 -21.94 -10.53 -9.82
CA ILE A 65 -20.86 -10.15 -8.90
C ILE A 65 -21.47 -9.69 -7.58
N ASP A 66 -20.96 -10.24 -6.49
CA ASP A 66 -21.38 -9.85 -5.14
C ASP A 66 -20.54 -8.67 -4.63
N LEU A 67 -19.23 -8.65 -4.93
CA LEU A 67 -18.30 -7.64 -4.43
C LEU A 67 -17.35 -7.17 -5.54
N ILE A 68 -17.25 -5.85 -5.73
CA ILE A 68 -16.17 -5.22 -6.50
C ILE A 68 -15.18 -4.60 -5.54
N ILE A 69 -13.90 -4.98 -5.65
CA ILE A 69 -12.81 -4.35 -4.91
C ILE A 69 -11.81 -3.73 -5.88
N GLY A 70 -11.09 -2.71 -5.45
CA GLY A 70 -10.06 -2.14 -6.30
C GLY A 70 -9.32 -0.97 -5.69
N ARG A 71 -8.25 -0.60 -6.39
CA ARG A 71 -7.43 0.55 -6.09
C ARG A 71 -7.10 1.28 -7.38
N SER A 72 -7.84 2.34 -7.68
CA SER A 72 -7.49 3.14 -8.86
C SER A 72 -6.12 3.81 -8.69
N PRO A 73 -5.29 3.89 -9.75
CA PRO A 73 -4.02 4.59 -9.68
C PRO A 73 -4.17 6.02 -9.17
N CYS A 74 -3.42 6.36 -8.11
CA CYS A 74 -3.51 7.62 -7.37
C CYS A 74 -2.54 8.71 -7.84
N GLN A 75 -1.75 8.47 -8.89
CA GLN A 75 -0.62 9.35 -9.25
C GLN A 75 -1.07 10.76 -9.67
N GLY A 76 -2.32 10.96 -10.04
CA GLY A 76 -2.92 12.28 -10.30
C GLY A 76 -3.41 13.01 -9.04
N PHE A 77 -3.67 12.30 -7.94
CA PHE A 77 -4.30 12.82 -6.72
C PHE A 77 -3.36 12.93 -5.52
N SER A 78 -2.20 12.23 -5.53
CA SER A 78 -1.30 12.17 -4.39
C SER A 78 -0.69 13.54 -4.06
N SER A 79 -0.58 13.86 -2.77
CA SER A 79 0.08 15.07 -2.26
C SER A 79 1.56 15.17 -2.64
N SER A 80 2.21 14.04 -2.94
CA SER A 80 3.60 13.96 -3.41
C SER A 80 3.71 14.00 -4.95
N GLY A 81 2.59 13.96 -5.68
CA GLY A 81 2.52 14.01 -7.14
C GLY A 81 2.31 15.42 -7.69
N LYS A 82 2.20 15.53 -9.02
CA LYS A 82 1.97 16.82 -9.72
C LYS A 82 0.55 17.37 -9.56
N GLN A 83 -0.32 16.72 -8.79
CA GLN A 83 -1.72 17.11 -8.54
C GLN A 83 -2.49 17.46 -9.83
N LEU A 84 -2.36 16.62 -10.87
CA LEU A 84 -2.88 16.90 -12.22
C LEU A 84 -4.39 16.66 -12.38
N ASN A 85 -5.10 16.37 -11.27
CA ASN A 85 -6.55 16.15 -11.16
C ASN A 85 -7.13 15.13 -12.18
N PHE A 86 -8.44 15.21 -12.48
CA PHE A 86 -9.15 14.30 -13.39
C PHE A 86 -8.77 14.43 -14.87
N ASN A 87 -7.98 15.44 -15.26
CA ASN A 87 -7.45 15.57 -16.63
C ASN A 87 -6.21 14.70 -16.87
N ASP A 88 -5.58 14.14 -15.82
CA ASP A 88 -4.50 13.19 -15.98
C ASP A 88 -5.05 11.84 -16.52
N PRO A 89 -4.44 11.28 -17.60
CA PRO A 89 -4.85 9.98 -18.12
C PRO A 89 -4.92 8.85 -17.07
N ARG A 90 -4.09 8.94 -16.02
CA ARG A 90 -4.09 7.97 -14.92
C ARG A 90 -5.30 8.12 -13.99
N SER A 91 -5.84 9.33 -13.85
CA SER A 91 -7.08 9.57 -13.11
C SER A 91 -8.31 9.03 -13.85
N LYS A 92 -8.23 8.90 -15.19
CA LYS A 92 -9.29 8.28 -16.01
C LYS A 92 -9.57 6.84 -15.59
N LEU A 93 -8.59 6.14 -15.05
CA LEU A 93 -8.75 4.76 -14.58
C LEU A 93 -9.71 4.65 -13.37
N PHE A 94 -9.91 5.73 -12.60
CA PHE A 94 -10.98 5.77 -11.61
C PHE A 94 -12.36 5.59 -12.26
N PHE A 95 -12.58 6.17 -13.43
CA PHE A 95 -13.86 6.03 -14.13
C PHE A 95 -14.11 4.61 -14.67
N GLU A 96 -13.06 3.80 -14.89
CA GLU A 96 -13.21 2.38 -15.19
C GLU A 96 -13.78 1.63 -13.98
N TYR A 97 -13.36 1.99 -12.75
CA TYR A 97 -13.94 1.44 -11.53
C TYR A 97 -15.43 1.84 -11.40
N VAL A 98 -15.76 3.11 -11.65
CA VAL A 98 -17.16 3.59 -11.65
C VAL A 98 -17.98 2.89 -12.73
N ARG A 99 -17.41 2.68 -13.91
CA ARG A 99 -18.06 1.95 -15.02
C ARG A 99 -18.38 0.50 -14.61
N ALA A 100 -17.42 -0.18 -14.02
CA ALA A 100 -17.62 -1.53 -13.52
C ALA A 100 -18.76 -1.63 -12.49
N ILE A 101 -18.82 -0.70 -11.53
CA ILE A 101 -19.94 -0.66 -10.57
C ILE A 101 -21.28 -0.45 -11.27
N LYS A 102 -21.36 0.48 -12.23
CA LYS A 102 -22.60 0.77 -12.96
C LYS A 102 -23.07 -0.40 -13.82
N GLU A 103 -22.15 -1.07 -14.50
CA GLU A 103 -22.44 -2.16 -15.41
C GLU A 103 -22.72 -3.48 -14.68
N CYS A 104 -21.91 -3.82 -13.67
CA CYS A 104 -22.07 -5.06 -12.90
C CYS A 104 -23.23 -5.00 -11.90
N GLN A 105 -23.49 -3.83 -11.31
CA GLN A 105 -24.45 -3.64 -10.21
C GLN A 105 -24.18 -4.60 -9.03
N PRO A 106 -22.96 -4.60 -8.43
CA PRO A 106 -22.62 -5.49 -7.34
C PRO A 106 -23.41 -5.15 -6.07
N LYS A 107 -23.55 -6.11 -5.15
CA LYS A 107 -24.14 -5.86 -3.84
C LYS A 107 -23.23 -4.96 -2.98
N TYR A 108 -21.93 -5.23 -3.04
CA TYR A 108 -20.93 -4.49 -2.25
C TYR A 108 -19.79 -4.00 -3.14
N PHE A 109 -19.14 -2.95 -2.66
CA PHE A 109 -17.89 -2.47 -3.26
C PHE A 109 -16.93 -1.94 -2.19
N LEU A 110 -15.64 -1.95 -2.51
CA LEU A 110 -14.57 -1.35 -1.71
C LEU A 110 -13.54 -0.72 -2.65
N LEU A 111 -13.40 0.60 -2.61
CA LEU A 111 -12.34 1.36 -3.29
C LEU A 111 -11.37 1.91 -2.26
N GLU A 112 -10.07 1.64 -2.45
CA GLU A 112 -9.00 2.27 -1.67
C GLU A 112 -8.31 3.36 -2.48
N ASN A 113 -7.91 4.46 -1.81
CA ASN A 113 -7.02 5.44 -2.39
C ASN A 113 -6.18 6.17 -1.32
N VAL A 114 -5.19 6.94 -1.77
CA VAL A 114 -4.37 7.79 -0.90
C VAL A 114 -5.20 8.93 -0.31
N VAL A 115 -4.74 9.49 0.82
CA VAL A 115 -5.30 10.74 1.35
C VAL A 115 -5.01 11.86 0.35
N MET A 116 -6.06 12.56 -0.04
CA MET A 116 -6.07 13.62 -1.05
C MET A 116 -6.84 14.83 -0.57
N LYS A 117 -6.85 15.92 -1.36
CA LYS A 117 -7.64 17.12 -1.07
C LYS A 117 -9.12 16.79 -0.97
N LYS A 118 -9.84 17.51 -0.08
CA LYS A 118 -11.26 17.28 0.16
C LYS A 118 -12.10 17.40 -1.12
N GLU A 119 -11.82 18.38 -1.98
CA GLU A 119 -12.50 18.56 -3.26
C GLU A 119 -12.49 17.30 -4.14
N TRP A 120 -11.40 16.54 -4.13
CA TRP A 120 -11.29 15.28 -4.90
C TRP A 120 -11.96 14.10 -4.18
N GLN A 121 -11.93 14.10 -2.85
CA GLN A 121 -12.71 13.13 -2.08
C GLN A 121 -14.20 13.31 -2.38
N ASP A 122 -14.70 14.55 -2.41
CA ASP A 122 -16.10 14.88 -2.68
C ASP A 122 -16.53 14.42 -4.09
N ILE A 123 -15.65 14.58 -5.07
CA ILE A 123 -15.94 14.08 -6.44
C ILE A 123 -16.06 12.54 -6.42
N ILE A 124 -15.11 11.83 -5.81
CA ILE A 124 -15.18 10.36 -5.70
C ILE A 124 -16.45 9.94 -4.97
N SER A 125 -16.75 10.60 -3.83
CA SER A 125 -17.95 10.34 -3.03
C SER A 125 -19.22 10.56 -3.83
N SER A 126 -19.29 11.61 -4.68
CA SER A 126 -20.45 11.88 -5.53
C SER A 126 -20.73 10.78 -6.56
N TYR A 127 -19.68 10.12 -7.08
CA TYR A 127 -19.83 9.01 -8.02
C TYR A 127 -20.20 7.69 -7.33
N LEU A 128 -19.70 7.47 -6.11
CA LEU A 128 -19.90 6.22 -5.37
C LEU A 128 -21.07 6.26 -4.38
N GLY A 129 -21.59 7.45 -4.08
CA GLY A 129 -22.75 7.63 -3.18
C GLY A 129 -22.44 7.41 -1.70
N VAL A 130 -21.17 7.37 -1.30
CA VAL A 130 -20.71 7.15 0.08
C VAL A 130 -19.52 8.05 0.41
N GLU A 131 -19.36 8.42 1.68
CA GLU A 131 -18.18 9.13 2.17
C GLU A 131 -17.05 8.13 2.50
N PRO A 132 -15.77 8.55 2.39
CA PRO A 132 -14.66 7.68 2.71
C PRO A 132 -14.45 7.53 4.22
N ILE A 133 -14.01 6.35 4.63
CA ILE A 133 -13.46 6.08 5.96
C ILE A 133 -11.93 6.20 5.86
N GLU A 134 -11.34 7.06 6.67
CA GLU A 134 -9.88 7.12 6.76
C GLU A 134 -9.37 6.11 7.80
N ILE A 135 -8.50 5.19 7.38
CA ILE A 135 -7.83 4.23 8.28
C ILE A 135 -6.33 4.38 8.16
N ASN A 136 -5.64 4.43 9.31
CA ASN A 136 -4.20 4.34 9.35
C ASN A 136 -3.78 2.89 9.62
N SER A 137 -2.98 2.32 8.73
CA SER A 137 -2.43 0.96 8.90
C SER A 137 -1.63 0.78 10.19
N SER A 138 -1.24 1.87 10.86
CA SER A 138 -0.55 1.80 12.15
C SER A 138 -1.36 1.08 13.24
N LEU A 139 -2.66 0.97 13.09
CA LEU A 139 -3.52 0.21 14.00
C LEU A 139 -3.27 -1.31 13.90
N VAL A 140 -2.91 -1.80 12.74
CA VAL A 140 -2.76 -3.25 12.49
C VAL A 140 -1.36 -3.65 12.00
N SER A 141 -0.44 -2.68 11.84
CA SER A 141 0.90 -2.88 11.30
C SER A 141 1.91 -1.92 11.92
N ALA A 142 3.19 -2.17 11.69
CA ALA A 142 4.27 -1.30 12.12
C ALA A 142 4.51 -0.09 11.19
N GLN A 143 3.56 0.34 10.35
CA GLN A 143 3.74 1.49 9.46
C GLN A 143 2.64 2.55 9.60
N ASN A 144 3.04 3.82 9.49
CA ASN A 144 2.11 4.94 9.32
C ASN A 144 1.69 5.03 7.85
N ARG A 145 0.52 4.51 7.51
CA ARG A 145 -0.03 4.51 6.14
C ARG A 145 -1.50 4.89 6.20
N ARG A 146 -1.79 6.17 6.08
CA ARG A 146 -3.16 6.69 6.03
C ARG A 146 -3.73 6.48 4.63
N ARG A 147 -4.94 5.90 4.57
CA ARG A 147 -5.67 5.64 3.32
C ARG A 147 -7.14 5.95 3.50
N LEU A 148 -7.80 6.23 2.38
CA LEU A 148 -9.24 6.47 2.28
C LEU A 148 -9.89 5.24 1.65
N TYR A 149 -11.01 4.81 2.24
CA TYR A 149 -11.77 3.65 1.84
C TYR A 149 -13.21 4.03 1.61
N TRP A 150 -13.68 3.95 0.36
CA TRP A 150 -15.09 4.12 0.00
C TRP A 150 -15.73 2.75 -0.10
N THR A 151 -16.77 2.50 0.68
CA THR A 151 -17.47 1.22 0.69
C THR A 151 -18.92 1.40 1.12
N ASN A 152 -19.81 0.57 0.58
CA ASN A 152 -21.19 0.42 1.05
C ASN A 152 -21.38 -0.78 1.99
N ILE A 153 -20.30 -1.44 2.43
CA ILE A 153 -20.34 -2.44 3.50
C ILE A 153 -20.79 -1.73 4.79
N PRO A 154 -21.88 -2.20 5.44
CA PRO A 154 -22.45 -1.48 6.58
C PRO A 154 -21.59 -1.60 7.84
N ASN A 155 -21.71 -0.59 8.72
CA ASN A 155 -21.18 -0.61 10.09
C ASN A 155 -19.65 -0.77 10.23
N VAL A 156 -18.89 -0.47 9.19
CA VAL A 156 -17.42 -0.54 9.26
C VAL A 156 -16.90 0.47 10.29
N THR A 157 -16.13 -0.02 11.25
CA THR A 157 -15.46 0.78 12.28
C THR A 157 -13.94 0.77 12.08
N LEU A 158 -13.23 1.57 12.85
CA LEU A 158 -11.76 1.49 12.87
C LEU A 158 -11.31 0.20 13.55
N PRO A 159 -10.23 -0.43 13.07
CA PRO A 159 -9.65 -1.58 13.77
C PRO A 159 -9.05 -1.18 15.11
N GLU A 160 -9.02 -2.12 16.04
CA GLU A 160 -8.30 -1.95 17.30
C GLU A 160 -6.78 -1.85 17.07
N ASP A 161 -6.10 -1.05 17.91
CA ASP A 161 -4.64 -0.94 17.81
C ASP A 161 -3.98 -2.21 18.37
N LYS A 162 -3.35 -2.96 17.47
CA LYS A 162 -2.57 -4.17 17.80
C LYS A 162 -1.21 -3.84 18.44
N ASN A 163 -0.85 -2.55 18.57
CA ASN A 163 0.41 -2.05 19.13
C ASN A 163 1.68 -2.63 18.48
N ILE A 164 1.62 -3.08 17.24
CA ILE A 164 2.76 -3.63 16.51
C ILE A 164 3.78 -2.53 16.24
N THR A 165 4.99 -2.68 16.71
CA THR A 165 6.07 -1.70 16.56
C THR A 165 7.04 -2.07 15.43
N LEU A 166 7.89 -1.13 15.03
CA LEU A 166 8.93 -1.41 14.05
C LEU A 166 9.86 -2.55 14.49
N LYS A 167 10.14 -2.65 15.80
CA LYS A 167 10.99 -3.70 16.35
C LYS A 167 10.41 -5.10 16.13
N ASP A 168 9.08 -5.23 16.14
CA ASP A 168 8.42 -6.54 16.03
C ASP A 168 8.49 -7.13 14.63
N ILE A 169 8.79 -6.32 13.62
CA ILE A 169 8.84 -6.77 12.21
C ILE A 169 10.27 -6.88 11.66
N LEU A 170 11.27 -6.34 12.37
CA LEU A 170 12.64 -6.33 11.88
C LEU A 170 13.29 -7.72 11.97
N GLU A 171 14.06 -8.06 10.92
CA GLU A 171 14.95 -9.21 10.94
C GLU A 171 16.24 -8.89 11.70
N ASP A 172 16.84 -9.89 12.34
CA ASP A 172 18.16 -9.77 13.00
C ASP A 172 19.27 -9.76 11.95
N ILE A 173 19.41 -8.64 11.24
CA ILE A 173 20.40 -8.47 10.19
C ILE A 173 21.58 -7.64 10.70
N LYS A 174 22.78 -8.18 10.55
CA LYS A 174 24.03 -7.46 10.84
C LYS A 174 24.24 -6.33 9.83
N PHE A 175 24.47 -5.14 10.32
CA PHE A 175 24.89 -4.03 9.46
C PHE A 175 26.30 -4.27 8.89
N PRO A 176 26.62 -3.68 7.72
CA PRO A 176 27.95 -3.82 7.12
C PRO A 176 29.11 -3.40 8.02
N ASN A 177 28.88 -2.52 9.02
CA ASN A 177 29.88 -2.12 10.01
C ASN A 177 29.36 -2.36 11.44
N PRO A 178 29.57 -3.57 12.01
CA PRO A 178 29.04 -3.90 13.34
C PRO A 178 29.62 -3.08 14.50
N ALA A 179 30.79 -2.45 14.34
CA ALA A 179 31.41 -1.65 15.40
C ALA A 179 30.59 -0.37 15.73
N ALA A 180 29.84 0.16 14.78
CA ALA A 180 29.02 1.36 14.97
C ALA A 180 27.68 1.09 15.68
N ILE A 181 27.28 -0.18 15.93
CA ILE A 181 25.88 -0.55 16.17
C ILE A 181 25.66 -1.28 17.51
N ARG A 182 26.70 -1.66 18.23
CA ARG A 182 26.53 -2.37 19.52
C ARG A 182 25.60 -1.58 20.47
N GLY A 183 24.39 -2.13 20.68
CA GLY A 183 23.43 -1.62 21.65
C GLY A 183 22.63 -0.37 21.23
N ARG A 184 22.71 0.09 19.97
CA ARG A 184 21.96 1.25 19.52
C ARG A 184 20.62 0.85 18.90
N ARG A 185 19.56 1.57 19.28
CA ARG A 185 18.25 1.48 18.64
C ARG A 185 18.34 1.93 17.18
N LEU A 186 17.70 1.18 16.28
CA LEU A 186 17.58 1.60 14.88
C LEU A 186 16.50 2.68 14.73
N ASN A 187 16.86 3.73 14.05
CA ASN A 187 15.96 4.81 13.70
C ASN A 187 15.52 4.67 12.24
N LYS A 188 14.26 4.98 11.97
CA LYS A 188 13.79 5.15 10.61
C LYS A 188 14.34 6.44 10.02
N ALA A 189 14.70 6.41 8.75
CA ALA A 189 15.26 7.55 8.04
C ALA A 189 14.83 7.55 6.57
N THR A 190 15.13 8.63 5.89
CA THR A 190 14.88 8.81 4.44
C THR A 190 16.15 9.37 3.80
N ILE A 191 16.52 8.91 2.63
CA ILE A 191 17.60 9.51 1.83
C ILE A 191 16.97 10.47 0.82
N VAL A 192 17.27 11.75 0.97
CA VAL A 192 16.70 12.83 0.16
C VAL A 192 17.78 13.69 -0.46
N GLY A 193 17.54 14.16 -1.70
CA GLY A 193 18.39 15.18 -2.33
C GLY A 193 18.14 16.55 -1.69
N ARG A 194 19.21 17.22 -1.26
CA ARG A 194 19.19 18.59 -0.71
C ARG A 194 20.24 19.45 -1.37
N ARG A 195 19.98 20.74 -1.48
CA ARG A 195 20.98 21.73 -1.80
C ARG A 195 21.40 22.39 -0.49
N LEU A 196 22.67 22.28 -0.14
CA LEU A 196 23.23 22.80 1.11
C LEU A 196 24.30 23.83 0.80
N ASP A 197 24.28 24.98 1.52
CA ASP A 197 25.38 25.94 1.48
C ASP A 197 26.62 25.39 2.21
N GLU A 198 27.69 26.16 2.23
CA GLU A 198 28.98 25.83 2.87
C GLU A 198 28.84 25.56 4.37
N ASN A 199 27.83 26.14 5.03
CA ASN A 199 27.50 25.93 6.42
C ASN A 199 26.51 24.78 6.68
N GLY A 200 26.10 24.02 5.60
CA GLY A 200 25.16 22.94 5.70
C GLY A 200 23.68 23.37 5.80
N HIS A 201 23.36 24.64 5.60
CA HIS A 201 21.99 25.13 5.61
C HIS A 201 21.29 24.84 4.30
N ARG A 202 20.00 24.53 4.40
CA ARG A 202 19.18 24.15 3.25
C ARG A 202 18.86 25.34 2.34
N LYS A 203 19.20 25.20 1.04
CA LYS A 203 19.01 26.18 -0.04
C LYS A 203 18.35 25.51 -1.26
N ASP A 204 17.33 24.71 -1.08
CA ASP A 204 16.71 23.90 -2.16
C ASP A 204 16.19 24.74 -3.35
N THR A 205 15.92 26.02 -3.14
CA THR A 205 15.51 26.96 -4.21
C THR A 205 16.67 27.43 -5.07
N ASP A 206 17.91 27.40 -4.56
CA ASP A 206 19.10 27.80 -5.30
C ASP A 206 19.59 26.65 -6.18
N LYS A 207 19.26 26.72 -7.46
CA LYS A 207 19.63 25.67 -8.43
C LYS A 207 21.12 25.69 -8.81
N THR A 208 21.90 26.68 -8.42
CA THR A 208 23.34 26.73 -8.66
C THR A 208 24.10 25.78 -7.74
N ILE A 209 23.55 25.47 -6.57
CA ILE A 209 24.15 24.54 -5.60
C ILE A 209 23.86 23.10 -6.04
N PRO A 210 24.86 22.22 -6.13
CA PRO A 210 24.68 20.80 -6.44
C PRO A 210 23.81 20.08 -5.42
N ILE A 211 23.06 19.03 -5.87
CA ILE A 211 22.27 18.19 -4.98
C ILE A 211 23.19 17.24 -4.21
N THR A 212 23.11 17.30 -2.88
CA THR A 212 23.74 16.36 -1.95
C THR A 212 22.70 15.35 -1.45
N GLN A 213 23.03 14.07 -1.45
CA GLN A 213 22.16 13.02 -0.89
C GLN A 213 22.35 13.00 0.63
N CYS A 214 21.31 13.38 1.35
CA CYS A 214 21.32 13.44 2.81
C CYS A 214 20.51 12.29 3.41
N LEU A 215 21.05 11.65 4.44
CA LEU A 215 20.30 10.74 5.29
C LEU A 215 19.60 11.58 6.38
N GLU A 216 18.29 11.71 6.30
CA GLU A 216 17.50 12.47 7.27
C GLU A 216 16.82 11.53 8.28
N VAL A 217 17.23 11.64 9.54
CA VAL A 217 16.61 10.94 10.68
C VAL A 217 15.71 11.95 11.39
N ARG A 218 14.41 11.73 11.34
CA ARG A 218 13.43 12.64 11.95
C ARG A 218 12.94 12.10 13.28
N ALA A 219 12.75 13.01 14.24
CA ALA A 219 12.02 12.68 15.46
C ALA A 219 10.62 12.18 15.10
N THR A 220 10.21 11.11 15.71
CA THR A 220 8.85 10.60 15.58
C THR A 220 8.32 10.19 16.94
N ASN A 221 7.06 10.51 17.18
CA ASN A 221 6.38 10.13 18.42
C ASN A 221 5.93 8.67 18.44
N THR A 222 6.21 7.90 17.38
CA THR A 222 5.74 6.52 17.22
C THR A 222 6.88 5.60 16.81
N ASP A 223 6.87 4.40 17.35
CA ASP A 223 7.77 3.29 16.96
C ASP A 223 7.29 2.59 15.67
N LYS A 224 6.66 3.33 14.76
CA LYS A 224 6.17 2.85 13.47
C LYS A 224 7.06 3.31 12.32
N SER A 225 7.16 2.53 11.26
CA SER A 225 7.80 2.92 9.99
C SER A 225 7.06 4.09 9.32
N ASN A 226 7.72 4.74 8.37
CA ASN A 226 7.03 5.59 7.41
C ASN A 226 6.18 4.73 6.46
N CYS A 227 5.27 5.37 5.70
CA CYS A 227 4.53 4.69 4.65
C CYS A 227 5.48 4.10 3.61
N LEU A 228 5.33 2.81 3.28
CA LEU A 228 6.03 2.22 2.15
C LEU A 228 5.65 2.93 0.85
N THR A 229 6.65 3.20 0.03
CA THR A 229 6.51 3.76 -1.32
C THR A 229 7.21 2.84 -2.31
N THR A 230 7.14 3.17 -3.59
CA THR A 230 7.89 2.47 -4.64
C THR A 230 9.35 2.93 -4.74
N VAL A 231 9.80 3.82 -3.85
CA VAL A 231 11.14 4.39 -3.82
C VAL A 231 11.87 3.91 -2.56
N ASP A 232 12.84 3.04 -2.72
CA ASP A 232 13.58 2.43 -1.58
C ASP A 232 14.20 3.46 -0.64
N LYS A 233 14.68 4.59 -1.18
CA LYS A 233 15.30 5.69 -0.41
C LYS A 233 14.35 6.36 0.58
N ASP A 234 13.05 6.22 0.42
CA ASP A 234 12.07 6.79 1.34
C ASP A 234 12.01 6.05 2.66
N ASN A 235 12.52 4.81 2.69
CA ASN A 235 12.42 3.93 3.83
C ASN A 235 13.75 3.20 4.07
N VAL A 236 14.57 3.77 4.97
CA VAL A 236 15.84 3.16 5.40
C VAL A 236 15.95 3.14 6.92
N LEU A 237 16.79 2.26 7.43
CA LEU A 237 17.09 2.09 8.84
C LEU A 237 18.54 2.50 9.12
N THR A 238 18.77 3.23 10.21
CA THR A 238 20.09 3.70 10.58
C THR A 238 20.27 3.74 12.11
N PRO A 239 21.47 3.50 12.65
CA PRO A 239 21.79 3.73 14.06
C PRO A 239 22.13 5.20 14.37
N LEU A 240 22.16 6.09 13.36
CA LEU A 240 22.49 7.49 13.54
C LEU A 240 21.40 8.23 14.33
N PRO A 241 21.77 9.27 15.10
CA PRO A 241 20.84 10.07 15.87
C PRO A 241 19.93 10.91 14.97
N ILE A 242 18.89 11.48 15.57
CA ILE A 242 18.03 12.48 14.91
C ILE A 242 18.89 13.60 14.34
N GLY A 243 18.66 13.94 13.07
CA GLY A 243 19.40 14.97 12.36
C GLY A 243 19.49 14.73 10.86
N ARG A 244 20.18 15.65 10.21
CA ARG A 244 20.53 15.55 8.81
C ARG A 244 22.01 15.20 8.70
N HIS A 245 22.29 14.12 7.97
CA HIS A 245 23.61 13.61 7.75
C HIS A 245 23.93 13.72 6.25
N PRO A 246 24.71 14.71 5.80
CA PRO A 246 25.00 14.92 4.39
C PRO A 246 25.94 13.85 3.82
N ASP A 247 25.99 13.79 2.49
CA ASP A 247 26.84 12.88 1.74
C ASP A 247 26.69 11.40 2.12
N ALA A 248 25.42 10.95 2.27
CA ALA A 248 25.07 9.62 2.76
C ALA A 248 25.84 8.49 2.08
N PHE A 249 26.01 8.55 0.75
CA PHE A 249 26.74 7.55 -0.01
C PHE A 249 28.25 7.80 -0.04
N LYS A 250 28.69 9.06 -0.22
CA LYS A 250 30.12 9.42 -0.28
C LYS A 250 30.83 9.13 1.03
N ASN A 251 30.17 9.40 2.15
CA ASN A 251 30.71 9.18 3.49
C ASN A 251 30.43 7.77 4.01
N ASN A 252 29.86 6.89 3.18
CA ASN A 252 29.51 5.51 3.56
C ASN A 252 28.79 5.43 4.91
N LEU A 253 27.76 6.29 5.10
CA LEU A 253 27.01 6.36 6.36
C LEU A 253 26.33 5.03 6.66
N PRO A 254 26.21 4.64 7.93
CA PRO A 254 25.61 3.37 8.32
C PRO A 254 24.09 3.46 8.15
N PHE A 255 23.57 2.88 7.07
CA PHE A 255 22.14 2.66 6.87
C PHE A 255 21.92 1.35 6.09
N ARG A 256 20.70 0.81 6.15
CA ARG A 256 20.24 -0.26 5.30
C ARG A 256 18.81 -0.03 4.82
N TYR A 257 18.47 -0.60 3.71
CA TYR A 257 17.08 -0.70 3.27
C TYR A 257 16.32 -1.74 4.10
N TYR A 258 15.00 -1.66 4.10
CA TYR A 258 14.17 -2.78 4.56
C TYR A 258 14.41 -3.99 3.66
N THR A 259 14.35 -5.18 4.22
CA THR A 259 14.30 -6.40 3.41
C THR A 259 12.89 -6.56 2.82
N THR A 260 12.76 -7.40 1.78
CA THR A 260 11.45 -7.71 1.21
C THR A 260 10.54 -8.37 2.25
N LYS A 261 11.06 -9.22 3.14
CA LYS A 261 10.30 -9.80 4.26
C LYS A 261 9.79 -8.74 5.23
N GLU A 262 10.65 -7.79 5.64
CA GLU A 262 10.21 -6.68 6.50
C GLU A 262 9.13 -5.85 5.83
N MET A 263 9.23 -5.62 4.51
CA MET A 263 8.19 -4.93 3.75
C MET A 263 6.90 -5.75 3.63
N CYS A 264 7.00 -7.09 3.50
CA CYS A 264 5.84 -7.99 3.57
C CYS A 264 5.13 -7.85 4.93
N ARG A 265 5.86 -7.89 6.02
CA ARG A 265 5.32 -7.72 7.39
C ARG A 265 4.67 -6.35 7.59
N LEU A 266 5.24 -5.28 7.00
CA LEU A 266 4.64 -3.94 7.02
C LEU A 266 3.30 -3.88 6.26
N GLN A 267 3.15 -4.67 5.19
CA GLN A 267 1.88 -4.80 4.45
C GLN A 267 1.01 -5.94 4.95
N THR A 268 1.44 -6.60 6.03
CA THR A 268 0.75 -7.76 6.64
C THR A 268 0.47 -8.89 5.63
N VAL A 269 1.42 -9.14 4.71
CA VAL A 269 1.43 -10.34 3.85
C VAL A 269 2.45 -11.36 4.38
N PRO A 270 2.33 -12.67 4.06
CA PRO A 270 3.30 -13.68 4.46
C PRO A 270 4.73 -13.35 3.98
N ASP A 271 5.74 -13.76 4.76
CA ASP A 271 7.15 -13.45 4.49
C ASP A 271 7.65 -13.96 3.12
N ASP A 272 7.08 -15.04 2.63
CA ASP A 272 7.43 -15.73 1.37
C ASP A 272 6.51 -15.40 0.19
N PHE A 273 5.53 -14.54 0.41
CA PHE A 273 4.44 -14.23 -0.54
C PHE A 273 4.91 -13.77 -1.92
N LEU A 274 6.11 -13.22 -2.03
CA LEU A 274 6.66 -12.67 -3.28
C LEU A 274 7.98 -13.32 -3.72
N ASN A 275 8.34 -14.49 -3.18
CA ASN A 275 9.60 -15.16 -3.51
C ASN A 275 9.73 -15.58 -4.98
N MET A 276 8.61 -15.69 -5.72
CA MET A 276 8.58 -16.10 -7.13
C MET A 276 8.91 -14.96 -8.12
N ILE A 277 9.03 -13.72 -7.65
CA ILE A 277 9.33 -12.55 -8.48
C ILE A 277 10.64 -11.87 -8.04
N PRO A 278 11.30 -11.09 -8.92
CA PRO A 278 12.52 -10.36 -8.55
C PRO A 278 12.30 -9.40 -7.37
N ASP A 279 13.29 -9.28 -6.48
CA ASP A 279 13.23 -8.44 -5.27
C ASP A 279 12.81 -6.99 -5.57
N SER A 280 13.33 -6.38 -6.64
CA SER A 280 12.95 -5.02 -7.06
C SER A 280 11.47 -4.91 -7.46
N ALA A 281 10.93 -5.94 -8.11
CA ALA A 281 9.52 -6.00 -8.47
C ALA A 281 8.65 -6.21 -7.23
N ALA A 282 9.07 -7.07 -6.30
CA ALA A 282 8.41 -7.31 -5.02
C ALA A 282 8.31 -6.02 -4.19
N ARG A 283 9.40 -5.28 -4.05
CA ARG A 283 9.44 -3.98 -3.35
C ARG A 283 8.49 -2.97 -3.97
N LYS A 284 8.49 -2.85 -5.30
CA LYS A 284 7.57 -1.96 -6.04
C LYS A 284 6.12 -2.37 -5.80
N ALA A 285 5.82 -3.66 -5.86
CA ALA A 285 4.48 -4.19 -5.62
C ALA A 285 3.99 -3.93 -4.19
N LEU A 286 4.85 -4.15 -3.18
CA LEU A 286 4.55 -3.85 -1.77
C LEU A 286 4.34 -2.35 -1.52
N GLY A 287 5.16 -1.48 -2.12
CA GLY A 287 4.97 -0.03 -2.05
C GLY A 287 3.61 0.43 -2.59
N ASN A 288 3.16 -0.22 -3.66
CA ASN A 288 1.84 -0.02 -4.24
C ASN A 288 0.72 -0.81 -3.53
N GLY A 289 1.04 -1.90 -2.84
CA GLY A 289 0.07 -2.83 -2.28
C GLY A 289 -0.79 -2.28 -1.14
N TRP A 290 -1.76 -3.07 -0.72
CA TRP A 290 -2.60 -2.82 0.46
C TRP A 290 -1.92 -3.34 1.73
N THR A 291 -2.28 -2.75 2.87
CA THR A 291 -2.10 -3.42 4.16
C THR A 291 -3.25 -4.40 4.33
N VAL A 292 -2.98 -5.68 4.16
CA VAL A 292 -4.02 -6.73 4.04
C VAL A 292 -4.94 -6.77 5.25
N ASP A 293 -4.41 -6.62 6.47
CA ASP A 293 -5.21 -6.65 7.70
C ASP A 293 -6.22 -5.49 7.80
N VAL A 294 -5.96 -4.35 7.16
CA VAL A 294 -6.96 -3.27 7.08
C VAL A 294 -8.12 -3.69 6.18
N ILE A 295 -7.81 -4.28 5.02
CA ILE A 295 -8.84 -4.74 4.08
C ILE A 295 -9.63 -5.89 4.70
N ALA A 296 -8.96 -6.86 5.34
CA ALA A 296 -9.61 -7.97 6.05
C ALA A 296 -10.55 -7.46 7.15
N HIS A 297 -10.14 -6.43 7.89
CA HIS A 297 -11.00 -5.79 8.88
C HIS A 297 -12.27 -5.21 8.23
N ILE A 298 -12.15 -4.45 7.14
CA ILE A 298 -13.31 -3.89 6.44
C ILE A 298 -14.23 -5.02 5.94
N LEU A 299 -13.65 -6.05 5.31
CA LEU A 299 -14.39 -7.18 4.76
C LEU A 299 -15.05 -8.06 5.84
N SER A 300 -14.55 -8.05 7.08
CA SER A 300 -15.15 -8.79 8.20
C SER A 300 -16.57 -8.32 8.57
N PHE A 301 -16.96 -7.12 8.13
CA PHE A 301 -18.31 -6.56 8.30
C PHE A 301 -19.30 -7.03 7.21
N LEU A 302 -18.86 -7.81 6.24
CA LEU A 302 -19.78 -8.47 5.30
C LEU A 302 -20.72 -9.43 6.05
N PRO A 303 -21.98 -9.59 5.56
CA PRO A 303 -22.95 -10.47 6.18
C PRO A 303 -22.47 -11.90 6.37
N ASN A 304 -22.98 -12.56 7.40
CA ASN A 304 -22.60 -13.94 7.75
C ASN A 304 -22.90 -14.95 6.64
N GLU A 305 -23.83 -14.67 5.74
CA GLU A 305 -24.14 -15.53 4.58
C GLU A 305 -22.94 -15.74 3.63
N TYR A 306 -21.92 -14.86 3.71
CA TYR A 306 -20.69 -14.97 2.92
C TYR A 306 -19.54 -15.58 3.70
N LYS A 307 -19.71 -15.83 5.00
CA LYS A 307 -18.63 -16.39 5.83
C LYS A 307 -18.60 -17.91 5.70
N GLU A 308 -17.40 -18.45 5.83
CA GLU A 308 -17.23 -19.90 5.94
C GLU A 308 -17.93 -20.40 7.20
N ASP A 309 -18.61 -21.54 7.09
CA ASP A 309 -19.15 -22.22 8.27
C ASP A 309 -17.98 -22.56 9.19
N LYS A 310 -17.96 -21.97 10.36
CA LYS A 310 -17.05 -22.43 11.43
C LYS A 310 -17.56 -23.79 11.89
N THR A 311 -17.26 -24.85 11.12
CA THR A 311 -17.36 -26.21 11.65
C THR A 311 -16.36 -26.29 12.80
N ASN A 312 -16.88 -26.51 14.00
CA ASN A 312 -16.12 -26.76 15.22
C ASN A 312 -15.17 -27.94 14.94
N ASP A 313 -13.86 -27.63 14.77
CA ASP A 313 -12.80 -28.62 15.00
C ASP A 313 -12.40 -28.61 16.47
#